data_0ea5f2496065647b5669a1c4abdbf992
#
_entry.id   0ea5f2496065647b5669a1c4abdbf992
#
_cell.length_a   1.000
_cell.length_b   1.000
_cell.length_c   1.000
_cell.angle_alpha   90.00
_cell.angle_beta   90.00
_cell.angle_gamma   90.00
#
_symmetry.space_group_name_H-M   'P 1'
#
loop_
_entity.id
_entity.type
_entity.pdbx_description
1 polymer ?
#
loop_
_entity_poly.entity_id
_entity_poly.type
_entity_poly.pdbx_seq_one_letter_code
_entity_poly.pdbx_strand_id
1 'polypeptide(L)'
;MVVEIISVGNELLTGTVVNTNAAFLAEQCVFLGFECFYQTVVGDDKSRLQELIKTAEKRADIILINGGLGQADDDITKDSIKEVYDKATVLELENQNGLTNGFILEEQTKRIILLPGSPKELEPMFTEQVFPYLQEKTDMVIRTRTIKLCGITEKEVNDAITDLMNEEQNPFIATYDKCGEVHVRVTAKATKEKDAVKMIKPVVKELKHRFNMNIYTTHEETSLEQSCVDLLLANNLRISTMESCTGGMLAARLINVPGVSEVFKVGYVTYSNKAKRKVLGVKQSTLKKHTAVSAEVAKEMVQGISLLTKADVTVSVTGLAGPDGGTKEKPVGLVYIGCNVKGKVVVEEYHFAGDRTHIREEAVVAALALLRKCVLEYFSEVTFGNK
;
A
#
# COMPACT_ATOMS: atom_id res chain seq x y z
N MET A 1 11.68 4.44 -24.24
CA MET A 1 10.77 3.61 -25.06
C MET A 1 9.36 3.75 -24.51
N VAL A 2 8.40 3.83 -25.40
CA VAL A 2 6.97 3.91 -25.06
C VAL A 2 6.37 2.51 -25.09
N VAL A 3 5.61 2.16 -24.06
CA VAL A 3 4.92 0.87 -23.92
C VAL A 3 3.42 1.10 -23.90
N GLU A 4 2.66 0.23 -24.56
CA GLU A 4 1.21 0.12 -24.40
C GLU A 4 0.87 -1.27 -23.86
N ILE A 5 -0.04 -1.32 -22.89
CA ILE A 5 -0.54 -2.56 -22.30
C ILE A 5 -1.95 -2.84 -22.83
N ILE A 6 -2.16 -4.03 -23.40
CA ILE A 6 -3.45 -4.50 -23.89
C ILE A 6 -3.85 -5.74 -23.10
N SER A 7 -4.99 -5.69 -22.46
CA SER A 7 -5.56 -6.84 -21.74
C SER A 7 -6.76 -7.39 -22.49
N VAL A 8 -6.73 -8.68 -22.80
CA VAL A 8 -7.76 -9.40 -23.57
C VAL A 8 -8.60 -10.25 -22.62
N GLY A 9 -9.91 -10.07 -22.64
CA GLY A 9 -10.86 -10.86 -21.85
C GLY A 9 -12.20 -10.15 -21.65
N ASN A 10 -13.28 -10.85 -21.90
CA ASN A 10 -14.64 -10.35 -21.69
C ASN A 10 -14.96 -10.12 -20.20
N GLU A 11 -14.36 -10.91 -19.30
CA GLU A 11 -14.52 -10.78 -17.83
C GLU A 11 -13.96 -9.45 -17.31
N LEU A 12 -12.96 -8.89 -17.97
CA LEU A 12 -12.42 -7.57 -17.63
C LEU A 12 -13.39 -6.46 -18.04
N LEU A 13 -14.03 -6.58 -19.21
CA LEU A 13 -15.01 -5.60 -19.70
C LEU A 13 -16.30 -5.60 -18.90
N THR A 14 -16.71 -6.76 -18.38
CA THR A 14 -17.90 -6.90 -17.55
C THR A 14 -17.67 -6.51 -16.07
N GLY A 15 -16.39 -6.25 -15.70
CA GLY A 15 -16.03 -5.93 -14.31
C GLY A 15 -16.10 -7.11 -13.34
N THR A 16 -16.21 -8.34 -13.86
CA THR A 16 -16.22 -9.55 -13.06
C THR A 16 -14.86 -9.83 -12.41
N VAL A 17 -13.79 -9.43 -13.09
CA VAL A 17 -12.40 -9.56 -12.63
C VAL A 17 -11.72 -8.19 -12.65
N VAL A 18 -10.97 -7.87 -11.60
CA VAL A 18 -10.11 -6.67 -11.56
C VAL A 18 -8.84 -6.92 -12.35
N ASN A 19 -8.47 -5.99 -13.24
CA ASN A 19 -7.28 -6.09 -14.07
C ASN A 19 -5.98 -5.84 -13.28
N THR A 20 -5.57 -6.79 -12.47
CA THR A 20 -4.33 -6.73 -11.69
C THR A 20 -3.09 -6.88 -12.57
N ASN A 21 -3.18 -7.60 -13.69
CA ASN A 21 -2.08 -7.78 -14.64
C ASN A 21 -1.61 -6.45 -15.23
N ALA A 22 -2.53 -5.58 -15.64
CA ALA A 22 -2.16 -4.26 -16.18
C ALA A 22 -1.44 -3.41 -15.13
N ALA A 23 -1.86 -3.45 -13.87
CA ALA A 23 -1.20 -2.75 -12.78
C ALA A 23 0.23 -3.27 -12.55
N PHE A 24 0.41 -4.60 -12.50
CA PHE A 24 1.72 -5.24 -12.38
C PHE A 24 2.64 -4.86 -13.55
N LEU A 25 2.18 -5.04 -14.79
CA LEU A 25 2.97 -4.73 -15.99
C LEU A 25 3.38 -3.25 -16.05
N ALA A 26 2.46 -2.34 -15.68
CA ALA A 26 2.77 -0.91 -15.62
C ALA A 26 3.86 -0.61 -14.58
N GLU A 27 3.82 -1.23 -13.43
CA GLU A 27 4.86 -1.10 -12.41
C GLU A 27 6.21 -1.60 -12.93
N GLN A 28 6.24 -2.76 -13.60
CA GLN A 28 7.46 -3.30 -14.20
C GLN A 28 8.02 -2.41 -15.31
N CYS A 29 7.17 -1.78 -16.12
CA CYS A 29 7.58 -0.79 -17.13
C CYS A 29 8.28 0.41 -16.48
N VAL A 30 7.78 0.89 -15.33
CA VAL A 30 8.46 1.96 -14.58
C VAL A 30 9.84 1.52 -14.10
N PHE A 31 10.01 0.29 -13.61
CA PHE A 31 11.33 -0.23 -13.21
C PHE A 31 12.30 -0.35 -14.39
N LEU A 32 11.81 -0.64 -15.60
CA LEU A 32 12.60 -0.69 -16.83
C LEU A 32 12.88 0.70 -17.44
N GLY A 33 12.24 1.75 -16.95
CA GLY A 33 12.41 3.09 -17.48
C GLY A 33 11.55 3.41 -18.69
N PHE A 34 10.55 2.62 -18.92
CA PHE A 34 9.64 2.81 -20.03
C PHE A 34 8.47 3.70 -19.62
N GLU A 35 7.91 4.40 -20.60
CA GLU A 35 6.76 5.26 -20.43
C GLU A 35 5.51 4.53 -20.92
N CYS A 36 4.53 4.36 -20.06
CA CYS A 36 3.26 3.72 -20.39
C CYS A 36 2.15 4.79 -20.38
N PHE A 37 1.71 5.22 -21.58
CA PHE A 37 0.65 6.23 -21.71
C PHE A 37 -0.74 5.62 -21.91
N TYR A 38 -0.81 4.35 -22.30
CA TYR A 38 -2.07 3.69 -22.63
C TYR A 38 -2.15 2.30 -22.03
N GLN A 39 -3.26 2.04 -21.35
CA GLN A 39 -3.70 0.72 -20.94
C GLN A 39 -5.09 0.50 -21.51
N THR A 40 -5.25 -0.52 -22.35
CA THR A 40 -6.51 -0.77 -23.06
C THR A 40 -7.01 -2.17 -22.76
N VAL A 41 -8.32 -2.30 -22.54
CA VAL A 41 -9.00 -3.60 -22.40
C VAL A 41 -9.82 -3.84 -23.65
N VAL A 42 -9.73 -5.06 -24.20
CA VAL A 42 -10.54 -5.51 -25.33
C VAL A 42 -11.14 -6.88 -25.02
N GLY A 43 -12.34 -7.14 -25.48
CA GLY A 43 -12.97 -8.45 -25.39
C GLY A 43 -12.37 -9.46 -26.36
N ASP A 44 -12.84 -10.71 -26.27
CA ASP A 44 -12.40 -11.83 -27.09
C ASP A 44 -12.96 -11.73 -28.52
N ASP A 45 -12.58 -10.66 -29.24
CA ASP A 45 -12.96 -10.35 -30.62
C ASP A 45 -11.70 -10.09 -31.45
N LYS A 46 -11.44 -10.96 -32.39
CA LYS A 46 -10.24 -10.94 -33.24
C LYS A 46 -10.09 -9.64 -34.02
N SER A 47 -11.16 -9.16 -34.62
CA SER A 47 -11.11 -7.95 -35.47
C SER A 47 -10.80 -6.70 -34.66
N ARG A 48 -11.41 -6.57 -33.49
CA ARG A 48 -11.16 -5.46 -32.55
C ARG A 48 -9.73 -5.50 -31.99
N LEU A 49 -9.24 -6.69 -31.64
CA LEU A 49 -7.87 -6.85 -31.17
C LEU A 49 -6.87 -6.45 -32.25
N GLN A 50 -7.07 -6.87 -33.51
CA GLN A 50 -6.20 -6.49 -34.64
C GLN A 50 -6.23 -4.98 -34.92
N GLU A 51 -7.39 -4.34 -34.85
CA GLU A 51 -7.51 -2.87 -35.02
C GLU A 51 -6.77 -2.13 -33.89
N LEU A 52 -6.92 -2.61 -32.66
CA LEU A 52 -6.24 -2.04 -31.50
C LEU A 52 -4.72 -2.16 -31.60
N ILE A 53 -4.21 -3.32 -32.02
CA ILE A 53 -2.76 -3.53 -32.23
C ILE A 53 -2.23 -2.54 -33.28
N LYS A 54 -2.89 -2.41 -34.42
CA LYS A 54 -2.51 -1.43 -35.47
C LYS A 54 -2.52 0.01 -34.97
N THR A 55 -3.36 0.31 -34.00
CA THR A 55 -3.41 1.62 -33.37
C THR A 55 -2.24 1.81 -32.40
N ALA A 56 -1.97 0.79 -31.56
CA ALA A 56 -0.87 0.79 -30.59
C ALA A 56 0.50 0.89 -31.26
N GLU A 57 0.70 0.22 -32.41
CA GLU A 57 1.94 0.29 -33.22
C GLU A 57 2.35 1.70 -33.62
N LYS A 58 1.38 2.59 -33.84
CA LYS A 58 1.65 3.97 -34.25
C LYS A 58 2.22 4.84 -33.13
N ARG A 59 2.05 4.41 -31.89
CA ARG A 59 2.34 5.23 -30.70
C ARG A 59 3.18 4.55 -29.61
N ALA A 60 3.44 3.24 -29.75
CA ALA A 60 4.27 2.49 -28.80
C ALA A 60 5.41 1.75 -29.51
N ASP A 61 6.54 1.61 -28.85
CA ASP A 61 7.70 0.82 -29.27
C ASP A 61 7.55 -0.65 -28.87
N ILE A 62 6.85 -0.88 -27.75
CA ILE A 62 6.59 -2.19 -27.16
C ILE A 62 5.09 -2.30 -26.85
N ILE A 63 4.48 -3.41 -27.23
CA ILE A 63 3.09 -3.72 -26.93
C ILE A 63 3.08 -4.97 -26.05
N LEU A 64 2.61 -4.85 -24.79
CA LEU A 64 2.43 -5.96 -23.89
C LEU A 64 0.97 -6.40 -23.96
N ILE A 65 0.72 -7.63 -24.40
CA ILE A 65 -0.63 -8.20 -24.52
C ILE A 65 -0.76 -9.33 -23.51
N ASN A 66 -1.77 -9.29 -22.66
CA ASN A 66 -2.04 -10.35 -21.70
C ASN A 66 -3.47 -10.88 -21.84
N GLY A 67 -3.62 -12.20 -21.77
CA GLY A 67 -4.88 -12.92 -21.93
C GLY A 67 -5.10 -13.46 -23.35
N GLY A 68 -6.08 -14.38 -23.48
CA GLY A 68 -6.49 -15.00 -24.76
C GLY A 68 -5.42 -15.84 -25.43
N LEU A 69 -4.50 -16.48 -24.68
CA LEU A 69 -3.43 -17.35 -25.20
C LEU A 69 -3.66 -18.84 -24.95
N GLY A 70 -4.73 -19.23 -24.26
CA GLY A 70 -5.01 -20.62 -23.92
C GLY A 70 -5.37 -21.50 -25.13
N GLN A 71 -6.12 -22.56 -24.88
CA GLN A 71 -6.54 -23.52 -25.90
C GLN A 71 -8.07 -23.52 -26.12
N ALA A 72 -8.80 -22.61 -25.49
CA ALA A 72 -10.23 -22.49 -25.66
C ALA A 72 -10.58 -21.78 -26.99
N ASP A 73 -11.79 -21.97 -27.48
CA ASP A 73 -12.23 -21.38 -28.76
C ASP A 73 -12.25 -19.83 -28.75
N ASP A 74 -12.29 -19.23 -27.56
CA ASP A 74 -12.23 -17.79 -27.31
C ASP A 74 -10.80 -17.27 -27.10
N ASP A 75 -9.78 -18.13 -27.09
CA ASP A 75 -8.37 -17.73 -27.00
C ASP A 75 -7.80 -17.28 -28.36
N ILE A 76 -8.13 -16.07 -28.74
CA ILE A 76 -7.92 -15.51 -30.09
C ILE A 76 -6.58 -14.78 -30.28
N THR A 77 -5.85 -14.49 -29.19
CA THR A 77 -4.70 -13.56 -29.22
C THR A 77 -3.58 -14.08 -30.12
N LYS A 78 -3.19 -15.33 -30.01
CA LYS A 78 -2.09 -15.91 -30.78
C LYS A 78 -2.35 -15.87 -32.31
N ASP A 79 -3.57 -16.23 -32.72
CA ASP A 79 -3.94 -16.26 -34.13
C ASP A 79 -4.14 -14.85 -34.70
N SER A 80 -4.66 -13.91 -33.88
CA SER A 80 -4.80 -12.52 -34.24
C SER A 80 -3.44 -11.87 -34.55
N ILE A 81 -2.43 -12.20 -33.75
CA ILE A 81 -1.07 -11.67 -33.91
C ILE A 81 -0.34 -12.29 -35.09
N LYS A 82 -0.41 -13.60 -35.27
CA LYS A 82 0.25 -14.28 -36.41
C LYS A 82 -0.18 -13.74 -37.77
N GLU A 83 -1.43 -13.33 -37.90
CA GLU A 83 -1.93 -12.76 -39.14
C GLU A 83 -1.42 -11.33 -39.41
N VAL A 84 -1.11 -10.59 -38.35
CA VAL A 84 -0.59 -9.20 -38.47
C VAL A 84 0.94 -9.20 -38.60
N TYR A 85 1.60 -10.16 -37.95
CA TYR A 85 3.07 -10.26 -37.86
C TYR A 85 3.61 -11.57 -38.45
N ASP A 86 3.35 -11.81 -39.72
CA ASP A 86 3.74 -13.02 -40.46
C ASP A 86 5.27 -13.15 -40.66
N LYS A 87 5.99 -12.02 -40.57
CA LYS A 87 7.46 -11.95 -40.78
C LYS A 87 8.26 -11.72 -39.50
N ALA A 88 7.61 -11.65 -38.35
CA ALA A 88 8.29 -11.42 -37.09
C ALA A 88 9.19 -12.60 -36.69
N THR A 89 10.32 -12.29 -36.10
CA THR A 89 11.10 -13.29 -35.36
C THR A 89 10.37 -13.59 -34.06
N VAL A 90 10.13 -14.88 -33.80
CA VAL A 90 9.37 -15.33 -32.61
C VAL A 90 10.30 -16.02 -31.61
N LEU A 91 10.34 -15.51 -30.40
CA LEU A 91 10.97 -16.17 -29.24
C LEU A 91 9.85 -16.68 -28.35
N GLU A 92 9.87 -17.98 -28.03
CA GLU A 92 8.91 -18.61 -27.13
C GLU A 92 9.37 -18.47 -25.68
N LEU A 93 8.44 -18.14 -24.80
CA LEU A 93 8.65 -18.03 -23.35
C LEU A 93 8.02 -19.26 -22.68
N GLU A 94 8.84 -20.10 -22.06
CA GLU A 94 8.37 -21.30 -21.40
C GLU A 94 7.57 -20.98 -20.13
N ASN A 95 6.41 -21.61 -19.98
CA ASN A 95 5.57 -21.45 -18.80
C ASN A 95 5.81 -22.57 -17.79
N GLN A 96 6.56 -22.28 -16.74
CA GLN A 96 6.83 -23.24 -15.67
C GLN A 96 5.67 -23.37 -14.65
N ASN A 97 4.69 -22.45 -14.70
CA ASN A 97 3.58 -22.36 -13.73
C ASN A 97 2.21 -22.67 -14.35
N GLY A 98 2.17 -23.14 -15.61
CA GLY A 98 0.94 -23.41 -16.33
C GLY A 98 1.18 -24.08 -17.67
N LEU A 99 0.13 -24.13 -18.51
CA LEU A 99 0.17 -24.85 -19.79
C LEU A 99 0.34 -23.92 -21.01
N THR A 100 0.24 -22.61 -20.80
CA THR A 100 0.21 -21.64 -21.90
C THR A 100 1.53 -20.88 -21.95
N ASN A 101 2.33 -21.14 -22.98
CA ASN A 101 3.57 -20.41 -23.23
C ASN A 101 3.30 -18.97 -23.68
N GLY A 102 4.20 -18.04 -23.30
CA GLY A 102 4.22 -16.69 -23.83
C GLY A 102 5.08 -16.59 -25.09
N PHE A 103 5.08 -15.41 -25.73
CA PHE A 103 5.85 -15.19 -26.96
C PHE A 103 6.37 -13.76 -27.01
N ILE A 104 7.58 -13.58 -27.52
CA ILE A 104 8.11 -12.28 -27.94
C ILE A 104 8.21 -12.29 -29.45
N LEU A 105 7.58 -11.32 -30.11
CA LEU A 105 7.66 -11.10 -31.54
C LEU A 105 8.45 -9.82 -31.79
N GLU A 106 9.51 -9.91 -32.58
CA GLU A 106 10.29 -8.76 -33.04
C GLU A 106 10.12 -8.57 -34.55
N GLU A 107 9.66 -7.38 -34.92
CA GLU A 107 9.63 -6.97 -36.31
C GLU A 107 10.14 -5.51 -36.44
N GLN A 108 11.26 -5.34 -37.15
CA GLN A 108 11.95 -4.06 -37.29
C GLN A 108 12.32 -3.43 -35.90
N THR A 109 11.67 -2.34 -35.53
CA THR A 109 11.88 -1.65 -34.25
C THR A 109 10.78 -1.94 -33.22
N LYS A 110 9.74 -2.70 -33.61
CA LYS A 110 8.58 -3.00 -32.77
C LYS A 110 8.73 -4.34 -32.08
N ARG A 111 8.21 -4.42 -30.87
CA ARG A 111 8.17 -5.65 -30.06
C ARG A 111 6.77 -5.86 -29.52
N ILE A 112 6.27 -7.06 -29.73
CA ILE A 112 5.00 -7.49 -29.16
C ILE A 112 5.28 -8.67 -28.24
N ILE A 113 4.82 -8.57 -27.02
CA ILE A 113 5.03 -9.55 -25.99
C ILE A 113 3.68 -10.10 -25.56
N LEU A 114 3.48 -11.38 -25.76
CA LEU A 114 2.25 -12.10 -25.43
C LEU A 114 2.45 -12.87 -24.13
N LEU A 115 1.55 -12.64 -23.18
CA LEU A 115 1.61 -13.19 -21.82
C LEU A 115 0.29 -13.87 -21.45
N PRO A 116 0.33 -14.92 -20.61
CA PRO A 116 -0.88 -15.58 -20.10
C PRO A 116 -1.82 -14.60 -19.38
N GLY A 117 -3.11 -14.97 -19.27
CA GLY A 117 -4.10 -14.19 -18.52
C GLY A 117 -4.04 -14.38 -17.01
N SER A 118 -3.58 -15.53 -16.52
CA SER A 118 -3.48 -15.83 -15.09
C SER A 118 -2.31 -15.07 -14.45
N PRO A 119 -2.51 -14.28 -13.36
CA PRO A 119 -1.41 -13.61 -12.65
C PRO A 119 -0.31 -14.57 -12.18
N LYS A 120 -0.68 -15.77 -11.74
CA LYS A 120 0.25 -16.81 -11.26
C LYS A 120 1.20 -17.32 -12.35
N GLU A 121 0.82 -17.18 -13.61
CA GLU A 121 1.62 -17.54 -14.77
C GLU A 121 2.36 -16.33 -15.35
N LEU A 122 1.65 -15.20 -15.45
CA LEU A 122 2.17 -13.95 -16.04
C LEU A 122 3.33 -13.36 -15.23
N GLU A 123 3.15 -13.21 -13.92
CA GLU A 123 4.12 -12.51 -13.07
C GLU A 123 5.50 -13.19 -13.05
N PRO A 124 5.62 -14.53 -12.82
CA PRO A 124 6.90 -15.22 -12.91
C PRO A 124 7.50 -15.17 -14.32
N MET A 125 6.70 -15.43 -15.36
CA MET A 125 7.16 -15.39 -16.76
C MET A 125 7.71 -14.03 -17.13
N PHE A 126 7.01 -12.95 -16.74
CA PHE A 126 7.50 -11.59 -16.96
C PHE A 126 8.82 -11.34 -16.22
N THR A 127 8.86 -11.66 -14.93
CA THR A 127 10.01 -11.35 -14.06
C THR A 127 11.27 -12.11 -14.47
N GLU A 128 11.12 -13.40 -14.84
CA GLU A 128 12.26 -14.27 -15.10
C GLU A 128 12.75 -14.22 -16.55
N GLN A 129 11.86 -13.92 -17.51
CA GLN A 129 12.19 -14.00 -18.93
C GLN A 129 12.03 -12.65 -19.67
N VAL A 130 10.90 -11.95 -19.49
CA VAL A 130 10.63 -10.70 -20.22
C VAL A 130 11.41 -9.51 -19.65
N PHE A 131 11.47 -9.40 -18.35
CA PHE A 131 12.17 -8.30 -17.68
C PHE A 131 13.66 -8.25 -18.05
N PRO A 132 14.44 -9.35 -17.94
CA PRO A 132 15.84 -9.36 -18.39
C PRO A 132 16.00 -9.03 -19.87
N TYR A 133 15.15 -9.63 -20.75
CA TYR A 133 15.15 -9.34 -22.17
C TYR A 133 14.93 -7.85 -22.48
N LEU A 134 13.96 -7.21 -21.83
CA LEU A 134 13.69 -5.78 -22.01
C LEU A 134 14.79 -4.91 -21.38
N GLN A 135 15.39 -5.34 -20.30
CA GLN A 135 16.50 -4.64 -19.64
C GLN A 135 17.73 -4.54 -20.54
N GLU A 136 18.02 -5.55 -21.35
CA GLU A 136 19.12 -5.53 -22.33
C GLU A 136 18.86 -4.55 -23.49
N LYS A 137 17.61 -4.18 -23.72
CA LYS A 137 17.23 -3.25 -24.82
C LYS A 137 17.21 -1.77 -24.39
N THR A 138 17.50 -1.47 -23.14
CA THR A 138 17.54 -0.09 -22.63
C THR A 138 18.93 0.25 -22.07
N ASP A 139 19.43 1.43 -22.42
CA ASP A 139 20.66 1.97 -21.86
C ASP A 139 20.42 2.69 -20.52
N MET A 140 19.18 2.73 -20.05
CA MET A 140 18.77 3.45 -18.85
C MET A 140 18.47 2.50 -17.70
N VAL A 141 19.02 2.82 -16.54
CA VAL A 141 18.70 2.15 -15.28
C VAL A 141 17.84 3.08 -14.44
N ILE A 142 16.72 2.57 -13.95
CA ILE A 142 15.90 3.25 -12.97
C ILE A 142 16.17 2.69 -11.58
N ARG A 143 16.21 3.60 -10.61
CA ARG A 143 16.22 3.27 -9.18
C ARG A 143 15.14 4.09 -8.49
N THR A 144 14.44 3.42 -7.61
CA THR A 144 13.41 4.02 -6.78
C THR A 144 13.72 3.79 -5.31
N ARG A 145 13.36 4.76 -4.49
CA ARG A 145 13.37 4.62 -3.04
C ARG A 145 12.04 5.14 -2.51
N THR A 146 11.32 4.29 -1.81
CA THR A 146 10.07 4.66 -1.16
C THR A 146 10.32 5.03 0.30
N ILE A 147 9.78 6.17 0.72
CA ILE A 147 9.72 6.61 2.12
C ILE A 147 8.26 6.48 2.54
N LYS A 148 8.00 5.67 3.54
CA LYS A 148 6.66 5.40 4.03
C LYS A 148 6.39 6.17 5.30
N LEU A 149 5.29 6.93 5.32
CA LEU A 149 4.91 7.86 6.38
C LEU A 149 3.59 7.45 7.03
N CYS A 150 3.46 7.74 8.32
CA CYS A 150 2.20 7.60 9.05
C CYS A 150 1.98 8.81 9.98
N GLY A 151 0.71 9.05 10.37
CA GLY A 151 0.35 10.15 11.25
C GLY A 151 0.50 11.54 10.60
N ILE A 152 0.43 11.60 9.28
CA ILE A 152 0.45 12.81 8.47
C ILE A 152 -0.39 12.57 7.22
N THR A 153 -1.12 13.57 6.74
CA THR A 153 -1.95 13.46 5.54
C THR A 153 -1.14 13.67 4.26
N GLU A 154 -1.63 13.13 3.13
CA GLU A 154 -1.00 13.36 1.82
C GLU A 154 -0.91 14.84 1.48
N LYS A 155 -1.93 15.64 1.83
CA LYS A 155 -1.92 17.08 1.63
C LYS A 155 -0.77 17.75 2.38
N GLU A 156 -0.60 17.44 3.67
CA GLU A 156 0.49 17.99 4.49
C GLU A 156 1.86 17.58 3.95
N VAL A 157 1.98 16.34 3.45
CA VAL A 157 3.21 15.88 2.80
C VAL A 157 3.48 16.69 1.54
N ASN A 158 2.49 16.83 0.64
CA ASN A 158 2.63 17.58 -0.60
C ASN A 158 2.97 19.05 -0.35
N ASP A 159 2.29 19.70 0.59
CA ASP A 159 2.58 21.07 0.99
C ASP A 159 4.03 21.21 1.51
N ALA A 160 4.51 20.22 2.26
CA ALA A 160 5.85 20.24 2.85
C ALA A 160 6.99 19.95 1.84
N ILE A 161 6.69 19.36 0.66
CA ILE A 161 7.71 19.01 -0.35
C ILE A 161 7.47 19.67 -1.71
N THR A 162 6.58 20.65 -1.80
CA THR A 162 6.25 21.36 -3.06
C THR A 162 7.49 21.90 -3.77
N ASP A 163 8.48 22.36 -3.02
CA ASP A 163 9.77 22.85 -3.54
C ASP A 163 10.67 21.75 -4.14
N LEU A 164 10.41 20.48 -3.80
CA LEU A 164 11.12 19.31 -4.31
C LEU A 164 10.36 18.62 -5.45
N MET A 165 9.09 18.94 -5.65
CA MET A 165 8.23 18.32 -6.66
C MET A 165 8.31 19.10 -7.98
N ASN A 166 9.04 18.56 -8.95
CA ASN A 166 9.02 19.04 -10.33
C ASN A 166 9.05 17.82 -11.25
N GLU A 167 7.99 17.66 -12.06
CA GLU A 167 7.81 16.51 -12.95
C GLU A 167 8.92 16.40 -14.02
N GLU A 168 9.56 17.50 -14.39
CA GLU A 168 10.66 17.53 -15.34
C GLU A 168 12.03 17.23 -14.72
N GLN A 169 12.11 17.12 -13.39
CA GLN A 169 13.37 16.86 -12.69
C GLN A 169 13.70 15.36 -12.62
N ASN A 170 14.99 15.09 -12.53
CA ASN A 170 15.52 13.76 -12.27
C ASN A 170 16.52 13.86 -11.09
N PRO A 171 16.20 13.30 -9.93
CA PRO A 171 15.08 12.42 -9.61
C PRO A 171 13.75 13.16 -9.51
N PHE A 172 12.65 12.48 -9.85
CA PHE A 172 11.30 12.96 -9.61
C PHE A 172 10.68 12.32 -8.36
N ILE A 173 9.71 13.03 -7.76
CA ILE A 173 9.02 12.62 -6.53
C ILE A 173 7.54 12.48 -6.82
N ALA A 174 6.94 11.39 -6.34
CA ALA A 174 5.50 11.19 -6.35
C ALA A 174 5.02 10.75 -4.97
N THR A 175 3.82 11.17 -4.59
CA THR A 175 3.14 10.75 -3.36
C THR A 175 1.96 9.84 -3.68
N TYR A 176 1.68 8.93 -2.79
CA TYR A 176 0.58 7.98 -2.91
C TYR A 176 -0.10 7.85 -1.56
N ASP A 177 -1.40 8.11 -1.51
CA ASP A 177 -2.23 7.78 -0.36
C ASP A 177 -2.51 6.27 -0.30
N LYS A 178 -2.37 5.70 0.88
CA LYS A 178 -2.53 4.28 1.16
C LYS A 178 -3.38 4.05 2.42
N CYS A 179 -4.61 4.59 2.41
CA CYS A 179 -5.55 4.45 3.51
C CYS A 179 -4.95 4.87 4.87
N GLY A 180 -4.60 6.17 4.99
CA GLY A 180 -4.03 6.77 6.20
C GLY A 180 -2.51 6.64 6.35
N GLU A 181 -1.84 6.03 5.39
CA GLU A 181 -0.39 6.03 5.21
C GLU A 181 -0.03 6.82 3.94
N VAL A 182 1.09 7.54 3.93
CA VAL A 182 1.56 8.24 2.73
C VAL A 182 2.90 7.67 2.28
N HIS A 183 2.96 7.22 1.04
CA HIS A 183 4.19 6.72 0.44
C HIS A 183 4.79 7.78 -0.48
N VAL A 184 5.98 8.27 -0.17
CA VAL A 184 6.74 9.19 -1.01
C VAL A 184 7.77 8.39 -1.80
N ARG A 185 7.61 8.34 -3.12
CA ARG A 185 8.48 7.60 -4.03
C ARG A 185 9.43 8.56 -4.73
N VAL A 186 10.73 8.36 -4.56
CA VAL A 186 11.80 9.10 -5.23
C VAL A 186 12.41 8.22 -6.30
N THR A 187 12.29 8.60 -7.57
CA THR A 187 12.73 7.80 -8.72
C THR A 187 13.77 8.56 -9.54
N ALA A 188 14.90 7.94 -9.81
CA ALA A 188 15.94 8.47 -10.68
C ALA A 188 16.22 7.56 -11.88
N LYS A 189 16.42 8.17 -13.04
CA LYS A 189 16.86 7.54 -14.29
C LYS A 189 18.32 7.91 -14.56
N ALA A 190 19.18 6.93 -14.88
CA ALA A 190 20.57 7.16 -15.26
C ALA A 190 21.08 6.03 -16.15
N THR A 191 22.20 6.24 -16.84
CA THR A 191 22.87 5.19 -17.60
C THR A 191 23.60 4.17 -16.72
N LYS A 192 23.89 4.52 -15.47
CA LYS A 192 24.54 3.62 -14.50
C LYS A 192 23.79 3.64 -13.16
N GLU A 193 23.66 2.47 -12.57
CA GLU A 193 23.00 2.31 -11.28
C GLU A 193 23.57 3.23 -10.18
N LYS A 194 24.91 3.31 -10.11
CA LYS A 194 25.60 4.17 -9.12
C LYS A 194 25.21 5.64 -9.24
N ASP A 195 24.93 6.11 -10.45
CA ASP A 195 24.57 7.51 -10.68
C ASP A 195 23.11 7.75 -10.27
N ALA A 196 22.18 6.85 -10.62
CA ALA A 196 20.79 6.91 -10.12
C ALA A 196 20.73 6.92 -8.58
N VAL A 197 21.49 6.05 -7.92
CA VAL A 197 21.58 6.02 -6.45
C VAL A 197 22.15 7.31 -5.88
N LYS A 198 23.16 7.92 -6.52
CA LYS A 198 23.73 9.22 -6.09
C LYS A 198 22.71 10.35 -6.18
N MET A 199 21.88 10.35 -7.21
CA MET A 199 20.82 11.35 -7.40
C MET A 199 19.73 11.26 -6.34
N ILE A 200 19.33 10.04 -5.95
CA ILE A 200 18.29 9.79 -4.93
C ILE A 200 18.75 10.18 -3.51
N LYS A 201 20.01 9.93 -3.16
CA LYS A 201 20.50 10.11 -1.78
C LYS A 201 20.23 11.48 -1.17
N PRO A 202 20.50 12.64 -1.81
CA PRO A 202 20.26 13.96 -1.22
C PRO A 202 18.77 14.21 -0.98
N VAL A 203 17.91 13.80 -1.91
CA VAL A 203 16.46 13.94 -1.78
C VAL A 203 15.93 13.13 -0.61
N VAL A 204 16.33 11.85 -0.50
CA VAL A 204 15.96 10.99 0.63
C VAL A 204 16.46 11.56 1.96
N LYS A 205 17.64 12.15 2.00
CA LYS A 205 18.17 12.80 3.20
C LYS A 205 17.33 14.00 3.61
N GLU A 206 16.91 14.81 2.64
CA GLU A 206 16.03 15.97 2.88
C GLU A 206 14.66 15.53 3.37
N LEU A 207 14.03 14.53 2.73
CA LEU A 207 12.76 13.96 3.18
C LEU A 207 12.85 13.40 4.61
N LYS A 208 13.96 12.73 4.95
CA LYS A 208 14.20 12.26 6.32
C LYS A 208 14.32 13.39 7.33
N HIS A 209 14.87 14.53 6.93
CA HIS A 209 14.95 15.72 7.78
C HIS A 209 13.58 16.34 8.02
N ARG A 210 12.75 16.49 6.97
CA ARG A 210 11.42 17.12 7.05
C ARG A 210 10.42 16.26 7.82
N PHE A 211 10.39 14.96 7.59
CA PHE A 211 9.34 14.09 8.13
C PHE A 211 9.75 13.26 9.35
N ASN A 212 11.03 13.12 9.63
CA ASN A 212 11.62 12.52 10.84
C ASN A 212 10.74 11.42 11.50
N MET A 213 9.97 11.77 12.54
CA MET A 213 9.16 10.83 13.31
C MET A 213 7.98 10.23 12.54
N ASN A 214 7.50 10.89 11.51
CA ASN A 214 6.43 10.35 10.66
C ASN A 214 6.92 9.19 9.78
N ILE A 215 8.22 9.11 9.48
CA ILE A 215 8.77 8.01 8.70
C ILE A 215 8.78 6.74 9.55
N TYR A 216 8.04 5.73 9.12
CA TYR A 216 8.09 4.45 9.79
C TYR A 216 9.06 3.46 9.14
N THR A 217 9.32 3.58 7.83
CA THR A 217 10.33 2.79 7.12
C THR A 217 10.77 3.41 5.80
N THR A 218 11.91 2.95 5.29
CA THR A 218 12.38 3.18 3.91
C THR A 218 12.67 1.85 3.19
N HIS A 219 12.21 0.74 3.76
CA HIS A 219 12.30 -0.59 3.19
C HIS A 219 10.94 -0.97 2.58
N GLU A 220 10.97 -1.47 1.34
CA GLU A 220 9.76 -1.75 0.55
C GLU A 220 8.84 -2.76 1.27
N GLU A 221 9.40 -3.85 1.78
CA GLU A 221 8.66 -4.95 2.38
C GLU A 221 8.15 -4.68 3.81
N THR A 222 8.63 -3.62 4.47
CA THR A 222 8.23 -3.34 5.85
C THR A 222 6.88 -2.64 5.90
N SER A 223 5.92 -3.22 6.58
CA SER A 223 4.61 -2.60 6.85
C SER A 223 4.62 -1.74 8.12
N LEU A 224 3.56 -0.95 8.35
CA LEU A 224 3.44 -0.11 9.54
C LEU A 224 3.34 -0.97 10.81
N GLU A 225 2.54 -2.04 10.79
CA GLU A 225 2.44 -2.98 11.91
C GLU A 225 3.77 -3.69 12.19
N GLN A 226 4.53 -4.06 11.15
CA GLN A 226 5.88 -4.62 11.34
C GLN A 226 6.78 -3.61 12.06
N SER A 227 6.80 -2.35 11.60
CA SER A 227 7.58 -1.29 12.23
C SER A 227 7.19 -1.05 13.70
N CYS A 228 5.88 -1.16 14.02
CA CYS A 228 5.40 -1.05 15.41
C CYS A 228 5.86 -2.24 16.26
N VAL A 229 5.75 -3.46 15.75
CA VAL A 229 6.17 -4.68 16.47
C VAL A 229 7.68 -4.67 16.69
N ASP A 230 8.47 -4.32 15.66
CA ASP A 230 9.93 -4.19 15.79
C ASP A 230 10.33 -3.17 16.86
N LEU A 231 9.62 -2.03 16.91
CA LEU A 231 9.84 -1.01 17.94
C LEU A 231 9.54 -1.52 19.36
N LEU A 232 8.46 -2.29 19.52
CA LEU A 232 8.10 -2.90 20.79
C LEU A 232 9.12 -3.97 21.22
N LEU A 233 9.53 -4.84 20.30
CA LEU A 233 10.56 -5.87 20.54
C LEU A 233 11.90 -5.25 20.94
N ALA A 234 12.36 -4.25 20.19
CA ALA A 234 13.63 -3.55 20.45
C ALA A 234 13.70 -2.90 21.83
N ASN A 235 12.53 -2.53 22.41
CA ASN A 235 12.44 -1.89 23.71
C ASN A 235 11.87 -2.81 24.82
N ASN A 236 11.69 -4.09 24.55
CA ASN A 236 11.11 -5.08 25.48
C ASN A 236 9.77 -4.62 26.06
N LEU A 237 8.89 -4.05 25.23
CA LEU A 237 7.58 -3.54 25.63
C LEU A 237 6.48 -4.52 25.26
N ARG A 238 5.63 -4.86 26.23
CA ARG A 238 4.42 -5.66 25.99
C ARG A 238 3.24 -4.76 25.70
N ILE A 239 2.46 -5.12 24.68
CA ILE A 239 1.27 -4.39 24.26
C ILE A 239 -0.02 -5.17 24.54
N SER A 240 -1.09 -4.43 24.84
CA SER A 240 -2.47 -4.90 24.83
C SER A 240 -3.38 -3.90 24.12
N THR A 241 -4.37 -4.39 23.36
CA THR A 241 -5.30 -3.55 22.60
C THR A 241 -6.71 -3.62 23.14
N MET A 242 -7.44 -2.52 22.98
CA MET A 242 -8.81 -2.37 23.39
C MET A 242 -9.63 -1.71 22.29
N GLU A 243 -10.57 -2.44 21.73
CA GLU A 243 -11.27 -2.04 20.54
C GLU A 243 -12.77 -1.93 20.74
N SER A 244 -13.38 -0.94 20.06
CA SER A 244 -14.81 -0.78 19.95
C SER A 244 -15.23 -0.82 18.45
N CYS A 245 -15.22 0.30 17.74
CA CYS A 245 -15.64 0.38 16.34
C CYS A 245 -14.75 -0.45 15.38
N THR A 246 -13.46 -0.62 15.67
CA THR A 246 -12.54 -1.42 14.88
C THR A 246 -12.74 -2.93 15.02
N GLY A 247 -13.35 -3.38 16.14
CA GLY A 247 -13.88 -4.75 16.28
C GLY A 247 -12.84 -5.87 16.21
N GLY A 248 -11.60 -5.63 16.61
CA GLY A 248 -10.49 -6.60 16.59
C GLY A 248 -9.52 -6.41 15.42
N MET A 249 -9.75 -5.45 14.51
CA MET A 249 -8.89 -5.21 13.35
C MET A 249 -7.48 -4.75 13.74
N LEU A 250 -7.33 -3.94 14.80
CA LEU A 250 -6.03 -3.52 15.30
C LEU A 250 -5.22 -4.71 15.83
N ALA A 251 -5.86 -5.55 16.64
CA ALA A 251 -5.26 -6.79 17.14
C ALA A 251 -4.89 -7.73 15.99
N ALA A 252 -5.80 -7.94 15.04
CA ALA A 252 -5.59 -8.80 13.88
C ALA A 252 -4.39 -8.30 13.03
N ARG A 253 -4.30 -6.99 12.79
CA ARG A 253 -3.20 -6.41 12.02
C ARG A 253 -1.84 -6.61 12.71
N LEU A 254 -1.76 -6.42 14.02
CA LEU A 254 -0.54 -6.71 14.77
C LEU A 254 -0.18 -8.21 14.76
N ILE A 255 -1.19 -9.09 14.83
CA ILE A 255 -0.98 -10.56 14.86
C ILE A 255 -0.47 -11.10 13.51
N ASN A 256 -0.68 -10.38 12.41
CA ASN A 256 -0.11 -10.75 11.11
C ASN A 256 1.44 -10.71 11.10
N VAL A 257 2.07 -10.04 12.07
CA VAL A 257 3.53 -9.93 12.13
C VAL A 257 4.12 -11.19 12.81
N PRO A 258 5.00 -11.93 12.12
CA PRO A 258 5.70 -13.06 12.72
C PRO A 258 6.49 -12.64 13.97
N GLY A 259 6.44 -13.45 15.04
CA GLY A 259 7.13 -13.15 16.30
C GLY A 259 6.39 -12.20 17.25
N VAL A 260 5.24 -11.65 16.87
CA VAL A 260 4.45 -10.73 17.70
C VAL A 260 4.03 -11.31 19.05
N SER A 261 3.99 -12.65 19.20
CA SER A 261 3.66 -13.34 20.45
C SER A 261 4.57 -13.00 21.64
N GLU A 262 5.76 -12.49 21.37
CA GLU A 262 6.69 -12.04 22.42
C GLU A 262 6.20 -10.75 23.10
N VAL A 263 5.54 -9.88 22.35
CA VAL A 263 5.09 -8.55 22.80
C VAL A 263 3.59 -8.44 22.96
N PHE A 264 2.78 -9.09 22.12
CA PHE A 264 1.32 -9.01 22.15
C PHE A 264 0.74 -10.12 23.03
N LYS A 265 0.07 -9.75 24.11
CA LYS A 265 -0.48 -10.71 25.08
C LYS A 265 -1.98 -10.89 24.98
N VAL A 266 -2.73 -9.79 24.80
CA VAL A 266 -4.20 -9.85 24.77
C VAL A 266 -4.78 -8.61 24.06
N GLY A 267 -5.84 -8.85 23.29
CA GLY A 267 -6.72 -7.84 22.74
C GLY A 267 -8.17 -8.08 23.17
N TYR A 268 -8.87 -7.02 23.55
CA TYR A 268 -10.28 -7.09 23.91
C TYR A 268 -11.14 -6.28 22.94
N VAL A 269 -12.32 -6.81 22.61
CA VAL A 269 -13.37 -6.09 21.89
C VAL A 269 -14.48 -5.79 22.87
N THR A 270 -14.56 -4.53 23.34
CA THR A 270 -15.62 -4.07 24.27
C THR A 270 -16.62 -3.18 23.54
N TYR A 271 -17.41 -3.81 22.69
CA TYR A 271 -18.31 -3.10 21.78
C TYR A 271 -19.46 -2.36 22.52
N SER A 272 -20.03 -2.96 23.55
CA SER A 272 -21.12 -2.37 24.34
C SER A 272 -20.64 -1.55 25.53
N ASN A 273 -21.45 -0.57 25.97
CA ASN A 273 -21.21 0.17 27.22
C ASN A 273 -21.11 -0.75 28.44
N LYS A 274 -21.88 -1.84 28.47
CA LYS A 274 -21.82 -2.85 29.53
C LYS A 274 -20.46 -3.55 29.53
N ALA A 275 -19.93 -3.90 28.36
CA ALA A 275 -18.59 -4.50 28.25
C ALA A 275 -17.50 -3.53 28.70
N LYS A 276 -17.53 -2.26 28.23
CA LYS A 276 -16.60 -1.21 28.66
C LYS A 276 -16.55 -1.07 30.17
N ARG A 277 -17.70 -1.10 30.82
CA ARG A 277 -17.79 -1.02 32.29
C ARG A 277 -17.25 -2.27 32.98
N LYS A 278 -17.73 -3.46 32.57
CA LYS A 278 -17.41 -4.71 33.28
C LYS A 278 -15.97 -5.15 33.10
N VAL A 279 -15.42 -4.98 31.91
CA VAL A 279 -14.05 -5.44 31.58
C VAL A 279 -13.02 -4.39 31.94
N LEU A 280 -13.26 -3.11 31.66
CA LEU A 280 -12.27 -2.05 31.76
C LEU A 280 -12.48 -1.11 32.94
N GLY A 281 -13.59 -1.25 33.67
CA GLY A 281 -13.91 -0.33 34.75
C GLY A 281 -14.32 1.08 34.33
N VAL A 282 -14.68 1.29 33.04
CA VAL A 282 -15.19 2.59 32.58
C VAL A 282 -16.38 3.00 33.43
N LYS A 283 -16.34 4.20 33.99
CA LYS A 283 -17.35 4.69 34.93
C LYS A 283 -18.71 4.92 34.25
N GLN A 284 -19.77 4.52 34.91
CA GLN A 284 -21.13 4.77 34.40
C GLN A 284 -21.44 6.27 34.29
N SER A 285 -20.93 7.08 35.20
CA SER A 285 -21.05 8.54 35.14
C SER A 285 -20.40 9.14 33.90
N THR A 286 -19.20 8.66 33.52
CA THR A 286 -18.49 9.09 32.34
C THR A 286 -19.28 8.74 31.07
N LEU A 287 -19.77 7.48 30.96
CA LEU A 287 -20.61 7.05 29.83
C LEU A 287 -21.94 7.82 29.74
N LYS A 288 -22.56 8.17 30.88
CA LYS A 288 -23.79 8.98 30.88
C LYS A 288 -23.55 10.43 30.47
N LYS A 289 -22.45 11.03 30.90
CA LYS A 289 -22.12 12.42 30.65
C LYS A 289 -21.53 12.66 29.26
N HIS A 290 -20.61 11.79 28.82
CA HIS A 290 -19.80 12.00 27.63
C HIS A 290 -20.12 11.06 26.48
N THR A 291 -21.00 10.05 26.69
CA THR A 291 -21.28 8.94 25.78
C THR A 291 -20.08 8.02 25.55
N ALA A 292 -20.27 6.91 24.78
CA ALA A 292 -19.19 5.95 24.52
C ALA A 292 -18.07 6.51 23.63
N VAL A 293 -18.40 7.50 22.80
CA VAL A 293 -17.45 8.12 21.86
C VAL A 293 -17.05 9.48 22.42
N SER A 294 -15.94 9.47 23.14
CA SER A 294 -15.38 10.66 23.81
C SER A 294 -13.95 10.42 24.27
N ALA A 295 -13.19 11.50 24.43
CA ALA A 295 -11.82 11.46 24.94
C ALA A 295 -11.75 10.85 26.35
N GLU A 296 -12.73 11.17 27.23
CA GLU A 296 -12.80 10.66 28.58
C GLU A 296 -12.99 9.13 28.60
N VAL A 297 -13.84 8.59 27.74
CA VAL A 297 -14.05 7.15 27.66
C VAL A 297 -12.83 6.48 27.04
N ALA A 298 -12.22 7.00 25.99
CA ALA A 298 -10.98 6.48 25.43
C ALA A 298 -9.85 6.44 26.49
N LYS A 299 -9.73 7.50 27.30
CA LYS A 299 -8.79 7.58 28.41
C LYS A 299 -9.06 6.49 29.47
N GLU A 300 -10.30 6.35 29.91
CA GLU A 300 -10.67 5.35 30.91
C GLU A 300 -10.48 3.92 30.33
N MET A 301 -10.76 3.70 29.04
CA MET A 301 -10.51 2.41 28.38
C MET A 301 -9.03 2.04 28.39
N VAL A 302 -8.14 2.94 27.99
CA VAL A 302 -6.70 2.66 27.91
C VAL A 302 -6.08 2.47 29.31
N GLN A 303 -6.55 3.20 30.30
CA GLN A 303 -6.12 3.04 31.69
C GLN A 303 -6.63 1.72 32.28
N GLY A 304 -7.89 1.38 32.01
CA GLY A 304 -8.51 0.14 32.51
C GLY A 304 -7.80 -1.11 31.98
N ILE A 305 -7.46 -1.15 30.70
CA ILE A 305 -6.71 -2.30 30.16
C ILE A 305 -5.28 -2.35 30.69
N SER A 306 -4.63 -1.21 30.89
CA SER A 306 -3.29 -1.16 31.50
C SER A 306 -3.28 -1.79 32.91
N LEU A 307 -4.27 -1.46 33.72
CA LEU A 307 -4.42 -2.06 35.04
C LEU A 307 -4.71 -3.57 35.01
N LEU A 308 -5.55 -3.98 34.05
CA LEU A 308 -5.97 -5.38 33.88
C LEU A 308 -4.84 -6.28 33.38
N THR A 309 -4.07 -5.84 32.41
CA THR A 309 -3.09 -6.67 31.71
C THR A 309 -1.65 -6.46 32.22
N LYS A 310 -1.40 -5.35 32.90
CA LYS A 310 -0.05 -4.89 33.26
C LYS A 310 0.90 -4.81 32.04
N ALA A 311 0.34 -4.53 30.87
CA ALA A 311 1.13 -4.28 29.67
C ALA A 311 1.81 -2.92 29.77
N ASP A 312 3.02 -2.83 29.22
CA ASP A 312 3.81 -1.59 29.20
C ASP A 312 3.18 -0.53 28.29
N VAL A 313 2.56 -1.02 27.21
CA VAL A 313 1.86 -0.20 26.21
C VAL A 313 0.43 -0.69 26.07
N THR A 314 -0.53 0.24 26.04
CA THR A 314 -1.93 -0.10 25.75
C THR A 314 -2.53 0.90 24.79
N VAL A 315 -3.37 0.41 23.86
CA VAL A 315 -4.04 1.23 22.87
C VAL A 315 -5.53 0.98 22.92
N SER A 316 -6.34 2.05 22.95
CA SER A 316 -7.80 1.99 22.92
C SER A 316 -8.37 2.73 21.71
N VAL A 317 -9.42 2.18 21.12
CA VAL A 317 -10.15 2.81 19.99
C VAL A 317 -11.65 2.81 20.29
N THR A 318 -12.27 4.00 20.24
CA THR A 318 -13.74 4.15 20.33
C THR A 318 -14.21 5.22 19.36
N GLY A 319 -15.27 4.94 18.58
CA GLY A 319 -15.70 5.86 17.52
C GLY A 319 -17.03 5.48 16.86
N LEU A 320 -17.44 6.32 15.93
CA LEU A 320 -18.64 6.20 15.10
C LEU A 320 -18.22 5.87 13.65
N ALA A 321 -18.29 4.59 13.29
CA ALA A 321 -17.93 4.14 11.95
C ALA A 321 -19.09 4.24 10.93
N GLY A 322 -20.30 4.59 11.36
CA GLY A 322 -21.46 4.75 10.48
C GLY A 322 -22.08 3.42 10.00
N PRO A 323 -23.03 3.48 9.02
CA PRO A 323 -23.53 4.71 8.39
C PRO A 323 -24.42 5.56 9.32
N ASP A 324 -25.02 4.94 10.35
CA ASP A 324 -25.95 5.57 11.29
C ASP A 324 -25.26 6.00 12.60
N GLY A 325 -26.02 6.75 13.45
CA GLY A 325 -25.63 7.11 14.83
C GLY A 325 -24.87 8.43 14.95
N GLY A 326 -24.61 9.13 13.85
CA GLY A 326 -23.99 10.45 13.88
C GLY A 326 -24.95 11.57 14.29
N THR A 327 -24.43 12.60 14.96
CA THR A 327 -25.09 13.89 15.25
C THR A 327 -24.21 15.04 14.72
N LYS A 328 -24.70 16.28 14.81
CA LYS A 328 -23.86 17.45 14.43
C LYS A 328 -22.63 17.57 15.32
N GLU A 329 -22.77 17.27 16.61
CA GLU A 329 -21.69 17.34 17.61
C GLU A 329 -20.75 16.12 17.54
N LYS A 330 -21.26 14.99 17.08
CA LYS A 330 -20.54 13.72 16.94
C LYS A 330 -20.86 13.09 15.60
N PRO A 331 -20.23 13.55 14.52
CA PRO A 331 -20.49 13.02 13.19
C PRO A 331 -19.99 11.58 13.02
N VAL A 332 -20.50 10.91 12.01
CA VAL A 332 -19.89 9.66 11.52
C VAL A 332 -18.44 9.97 11.12
N GLY A 333 -17.53 9.06 11.46
CA GLY A 333 -16.10 9.24 11.28
C GLY A 333 -15.35 9.79 12.51
N LEU A 334 -16.07 10.29 13.54
CA LEU A 334 -15.44 10.70 14.78
C LEU A 334 -14.92 9.48 15.56
N VAL A 335 -13.61 9.47 15.80
CA VAL A 335 -12.91 8.38 16.52
C VAL A 335 -11.95 8.99 17.55
N TYR A 336 -11.98 8.46 18.76
CA TYR A 336 -10.99 8.76 19.80
C TYR A 336 -10.06 7.55 19.97
N ILE A 337 -8.76 7.80 19.94
CA ILE A 337 -7.72 6.79 20.13
C ILE A 337 -6.89 7.17 21.34
N GLY A 338 -6.80 6.26 22.31
CA GLY A 338 -5.96 6.44 23.49
C GLY A 338 -4.73 5.53 23.40
N CYS A 339 -3.58 6.05 23.79
CA CYS A 339 -2.34 5.30 23.95
C CYS A 339 -1.75 5.57 25.33
N ASN A 340 -1.33 4.51 26.01
CA ASN A 340 -0.62 4.62 27.29
C ASN A 340 0.73 3.89 27.16
N VAL A 341 1.81 4.57 27.46
CA VAL A 341 3.16 4.02 27.54
C VAL A 341 3.67 4.21 28.95
N LYS A 342 3.76 3.11 29.71
CA LYS A 342 4.28 3.08 31.10
C LYS A 342 3.68 4.17 32.00
N GLY A 343 2.36 4.41 31.88
CA GLY A 343 1.62 5.38 32.68
C GLY A 343 1.43 6.76 32.02
N LYS A 344 2.18 7.11 30.98
CA LYS A 344 1.95 8.34 30.19
C LYS A 344 0.80 8.09 29.22
N VAL A 345 -0.33 8.75 29.42
CA VAL A 345 -1.54 8.60 28.62
C VAL A 345 -1.72 9.77 27.67
N VAL A 346 -1.89 9.46 26.38
CA VAL A 346 -2.25 10.41 25.32
C VAL A 346 -3.59 9.96 24.75
N VAL A 347 -4.48 10.90 24.41
CA VAL A 347 -5.73 10.66 23.69
C VAL A 347 -5.82 11.66 22.56
N GLU A 348 -6.04 11.19 21.35
CA GLU A 348 -6.22 12.03 20.17
C GLU A 348 -7.60 11.82 19.57
N GLU A 349 -8.15 12.87 18.98
CA GLU A 349 -9.43 12.92 18.28
C GLU A 349 -9.17 12.93 16.77
N TYR A 350 -9.93 12.10 16.05
CA TYR A 350 -9.82 11.95 14.61
C TYR A 350 -11.20 12.08 13.94
N HIS A 351 -11.21 12.63 12.73
CA HIS A 351 -12.38 12.77 11.88
C HIS A 351 -12.10 12.12 10.53
N PHE A 352 -12.50 10.88 10.37
CA PHE A 352 -12.31 10.14 9.13
C PHE A 352 -13.51 10.32 8.19
N ALA A 353 -13.26 10.29 6.89
CA ALA A 353 -14.29 10.33 5.85
C ALA A 353 -14.44 8.96 5.17
N GLY A 354 -15.54 8.74 4.46
CA GLY A 354 -15.77 7.50 3.71
C GLY A 354 -16.84 6.60 4.31
N ASP A 355 -16.85 5.36 3.85
CA ASP A 355 -17.77 4.35 4.35
C ASP A 355 -17.28 3.70 5.66
N ARG A 356 -18.13 2.83 6.22
CA ARG A 356 -17.85 2.14 7.47
C ARG A 356 -16.53 1.34 7.45
N THR A 357 -16.20 0.72 6.33
CA THR A 357 -14.99 -0.09 6.19
C THR A 357 -13.77 0.80 6.19
N HIS A 358 -13.79 1.84 5.38
CA HIS A 358 -12.71 2.81 5.26
C HIS A 358 -12.42 3.52 6.58
N ILE A 359 -13.45 4.03 7.29
CA ILE A 359 -13.29 4.67 8.62
C ILE A 359 -12.64 3.73 9.63
N ARG A 360 -12.99 2.44 9.62
CA ARG A 360 -12.39 1.45 10.52
C ARG A 360 -10.93 1.15 10.18
N GLU A 361 -10.60 1.07 8.90
CA GLU A 361 -9.24 0.86 8.41
C GLU A 361 -8.34 2.05 8.75
N GLU A 362 -8.78 3.27 8.46
CA GLU A 362 -8.06 4.50 8.85
C GLU A 362 -7.88 4.61 10.37
N ALA A 363 -8.89 4.25 11.16
CA ALA A 363 -8.79 4.24 12.62
C ALA A 363 -7.71 3.25 13.13
N VAL A 364 -7.52 2.11 12.45
CA VAL A 364 -6.45 1.16 12.78
C VAL A 364 -5.08 1.74 12.43
N VAL A 365 -4.94 2.35 11.26
CA VAL A 365 -3.68 3.00 10.85
C VAL A 365 -3.32 4.14 11.81
N ALA A 366 -4.29 4.99 12.15
CA ALA A 366 -4.08 6.07 13.13
C ALA A 366 -3.71 5.53 14.52
N ALA A 367 -4.29 4.39 14.93
CA ALA A 367 -3.93 3.74 16.20
C ALA A 367 -2.47 3.22 16.21
N LEU A 368 -2.02 2.64 15.11
CA LEU A 368 -0.62 2.21 14.93
C LEU A 368 0.33 3.42 14.86
N ALA A 369 -0.05 4.48 14.18
CA ALA A 369 0.73 5.72 14.10
C ALA A 369 0.87 6.38 15.48
N LEU A 370 -0.22 6.49 16.25
CA LEU A 370 -0.20 7.02 17.61
C LEU A 370 0.61 6.14 18.56
N LEU A 371 0.47 4.81 18.47
CA LEU A 371 1.30 3.86 19.21
C LEU A 371 2.79 4.15 18.98
N ARG A 372 3.19 4.21 17.71
CA ARG A 372 4.59 4.45 17.33
C ARG A 372 5.08 5.81 17.84
N LYS A 373 4.31 6.87 17.65
CA LYS A 373 4.60 8.22 18.14
C LYS A 373 4.82 8.23 19.65
N CYS A 374 3.88 7.67 20.43
CA CYS A 374 3.94 7.68 21.89
C CYS A 374 5.16 6.90 22.42
N VAL A 375 5.51 5.76 21.81
CA VAL A 375 6.70 4.99 22.19
C VAL A 375 7.98 5.77 21.90
N LEU A 376 8.12 6.36 20.71
CA LEU A 376 9.29 7.16 20.33
C LEU A 376 9.45 8.39 21.22
N GLU A 377 8.37 9.12 21.51
CA GLU A 377 8.37 10.29 22.40
C GLU A 377 8.76 9.90 23.82
N TYR A 378 8.21 8.78 24.35
CA TYR A 378 8.57 8.29 25.67
C TYR A 378 10.07 8.08 25.82
N PHE A 379 10.70 7.40 24.87
CA PHE A 379 12.13 7.12 24.93
C PHE A 379 13.00 8.36 24.65
N SER A 380 12.55 9.29 23.81
CA SER A 380 13.27 10.54 23.60
C SER A 380 13.30 11.39 24.88
N GLU A 381 12.18 11.50 25.60
CA GLU A 381 12.11 12.23 26.88
C GLU A 381 12.97 11.57 27.97
N VAL A 382 12.97 10.24 28.06
CA VAL A 382 13.80 9.50 29.03
C VAL A 382 15.28 9.67 28.73
N THR A 383 15.65 9.73 27.43
CA THR A 383 17.06 9.90 27.03
C THR A 383 17.59 11.32 27.24
N PHE A 384 16.76 12.34 27.02
CA PHE A 384 17.15 13.74 27.12
C PHE A 384 16.75 14.41 28.44
N GLY A 385 15.77 13.84 29.16
CA GLY A 385 15.30 14.39 30.46
C GLY A 385 16.20 14.04 31.67
N ASN A 386 17.18 13.16 31.48
CA ASN A 386 18.19 12.81 32.49
C ASN A 386 19.53 13.56 32.29
N LYS A 387 19.51 14.66 31.53
CA LYS A 387 20.58 15.64 31.46
C LYS A 387 20.09 16.93 32.09
#